data_017d2f1ea04e988f00079e9f995250b0
#
_entry.id   017d2f1ea04e988f00079e9f995250b0
#
_cell.length_a   1.000
_cell.length_b   1.000
_cell.length_c   1.000
_cell.angle_alpha   90.00
_cell.angle_beta   90.00
_cell.angle_gamma   90.00
#
_symmetry.space_group_name_H-M   'P 1'
#
loop_
_entity.id
_entity.type
_entity.pdbx_description
1 polymer ?
#
loop_
_entity_poly.entity_id
_entity_poly.type
_entity_poly.pdbx_seq_one_letter_code
_entity_poly.pdbx_strand_id
1 'polypeptide(L)'
;MSGIELTNYEKLMLKRRKRRKKRIKSFVIILLVLIVTAVGIFVYLSANKKPKKLNAETLDPPDYVSVQLIDKGKARTGVKLIEINNIVIHYVGNPGSTAQNNRDYFNKHDTDVCSHFVVGLDGEVIQCVPLDEKSAASNNRNLDTISVEVCHPYDDGKFNEATYNSLVTLTAWLCDNSGLKAKDVIRHYDITGKECPKYFVDNESAWEEFLAAVKAELKNY
;
A
#
# COMPACT_ATOMS: atom_id res chain seq x y z
N MET A 1 -8.41 76.44 -18.23
CA MET A 1 -8.11 75.02 -18.64
C MET A 1 -9.39 74.47 -19.21
N SER A 2 -9.51 74.40 -20.56
CA SER A 2 -10.70 73.86 -21.23
C SER A 2 -10.65 72.30 -21.20
N GLY A 3 -11.55 71.72 -20.44
CA GLY A 3 -11.72 70.27 -20.45
C GLY A 3 -12.20 69.85 -21.83
N ILE A 4 -11.46 68.91 -22.45
CA ILE A 4 -11.81 68.32 -23.73
C ILE A 4 -13.07 67.45 -23.51
N GLU A 5 -14.21 67.93 -24.07
CA GLU A 5 -15.48 67.19 -23.98
C GLU A 5 -15.46 66.01 -24.99
N LEU A 6 -15.55 64.81 -24.46
CA LEU A 6 -15.56 63.58 -25.32
C LEU A 6 -16.78 63.57 -26.23
N THR A 7 -16.58 63.19 -27.51
CA THR A 7 -17.67 63.00 -28.47
C THR A 7 -18.60 61.85 -28.04
N ASN A 8 -19.83 61.84 -28.53
CA ASN A 8 -20.81 60.79 -28.25
C ASN A 8 -20.30 59.42 -28.70
N TYR A 9 -19.50 59.36 -29.74
CA TYR A 9 -18.88 58.10 -30.24
C TYR A 9 -17.83 57.59 -29.22
N GLU A 10 -16.98 58.45 -28.70
CA GLU A 10 -15.96 58.06 -27.71
C GLU A 10 -16.59 57.60 -26.40
N LYS A 11 -17.65 58.26 -25.93
CA LYS A 11 -18.43 57.85 -24.77
C LYS A 11 -19.03 56.46 -24.96
N LEU A 12 -19.54 56.14 -26.16
CA LEU A 12 -20.09 54.83 -26.49
C LEU A 12 -19.00 53.73 -26.53
N MET A 13 -17.85 54.01 -27.12
CA MET A 13 -16.72 53.10 -27.19
C MET A 13 -16.13 52.81 -25.80
N LEU A 14 -16.01 53.79 -24.93
CA LEU A 14 -15.60 53.60 -23.54
C LEU A 14 -16.60 52.71 -22.75
N LYS A 15 -17.92 52.94 -22.99
CA LYS A 15 -18.97 52.13 -22.37
C LYS A 15 -18.91 50.63 -22.84
N ARG A 16 -18.68 50.40 -24.15
CA ARG A 16 -18.46 49.07 -24.73
C ARG A 16 -17.22 48.42 -24.14
N ARG A 17 -16.10 49.14 -24.03
CA ARG A 17 -14.82 48.65 -23.47
C ARG A 17 -14.96 48.27 -21.98
N LYS A 18 -15.67 49.08 -21.18
CA LYS A 18 -15.98 48.77 -19.77
C LYS A 18 -16.86 47.51 -19.65
N ARG A 19 -17.90 47.36 -20.49
CA ARG A 19 -18.75 46.16 -20.50
C ARG A 19 -17.97 44.91 -20.89
N ARG A 20 -17.09 44.98 -21.91
CA ARG A 20 -16.23 43.90 -22.32
C ARG A 20 -15.26 43.48 -21.21
N LYS A 21 -14.59 44.41 -20.54
CA LYS A 21 -13.72 44.14 -19.40
C LYS A 21 -14.49 43.47 -18.24
N LYS A 22 -15.71 43.94 -17.96
CA LYS A 22 -16.55 43.30 -16.90
C LYS A 22 -16.93 41.86 -17.25
N ARG A 23 -17.31 41.58 -18.51
CA ARG A 23 -17.62 40.24 -19.01
C ARG A 23 -16.41 39.34 -18.92
N ILE A 24 -15.22 39.78 -19.32
CA ILE A 24 -13.98 39.00 -19.23
C ILE A 24 -13.65 38.71 -17.77
N LYS A 25 -13.74 39.71 -16.86
CA LYS A 25 -13.54 39.44 -15.43
C LYS A 25 -14.51 38.42 -14.87
N SER A 26 -15.79 38.50 -15.18
CA SER A 26 -16.79 37.51 -14.73
C SER A 26 -16.50 36.16 -15.28
N PHE A 27 -16.10 36.03 -16.55
CA PHE A 27 -15.75 34.77 -17.17
C PHE A 27 -14.51 34.12 -16.51
N VAL A 28 -13.47 34.90 -16.22
CA VAL A 28 -12.27 34.44 -15.53
C VAL A 28 -12.61 33.94 -14.11
N ILE A 29 -13.46 34.65 -13.38
CA ILE A 29 -13.88 34.24 -12.03
C ILE A 29 -14.66 32.92 -12.09
N ILE A 30 -15.60 32.78 -13.03
CA ILE A 30 -16.38 31.55 -13.21
C ILE A 30 -15.43 30.38 -13.53
N LEU A 31 -14.48 30.56 -14.45
CA LEU A 31 -13.49 29.55 -14.82
C LEU A 31 -12.64 29.11 -13.62
N LEU A 32 -12.16 30.08 -12.81
CA LEU A 32 -11.40 29.78 -11.59
C LEU A 32 -12.24 28.96 -10.57
N VAL A 33 -13.51 29.35 -10.39
CA VAL A 33 -14.41 28.58 -9.50
C VAL A 33 -14.60 27.15 -10.01
N LEU A 34 -14.80 26.96 -11.31
CA LEU A 34 -14.94 25.62 -11.92
C LEU A 34 -13.66 24.77 -11.74
N ILE A 35 -12.48 25.37 -11.90
CA ILE A 35 -11.21 24.68 -11.68
C ILE A 35 -11.07 24.25 -10.21
N VAL A 36 -11.33 25.17 -9.26
CA VAL A 36 -11.24 24.86 -7.83
C VAL A 36 -12.23 23.77 -7.42
N THR A 37 -13.47 23.83 -7.94
CA THR A 37 -14.46 22.79 -7.65
C THR A 37 -14.08 21.44 -8.27
N ALA A 38 -13.57 21.41 -9.50
CA ALA A 38 -13.10 20.18 -10.14
C ALA A 38 -11.91 19.56 -9.38
N VAL A 39 -10.94 20.37 -8.95
CA VAL A 39 -9.83 19.90 -8.10
C VAL A 39 -10.34 19.39 -6.76
N GLY A 40 -11.26 20.09 -6.11
CA GLY A 40 -11.87 19.67 -4.86
C GLY A 40 -12.60 18.33 -4.99
N ILE A 41 -13.38 18.15 -6.05
CA ILE A 41 -14.06 16.87 -6.35
C ILE A 41 -13.05 15.76 -6.62
N PHE A 42 -12.01 16.04 -7.41
CA PHE A 42 -10.94 15.05 -7.68
C PHE A 42 -10.23 14.61 -6.40
N VAL A 43 -9.84 15.56 -5.54
CA VAL A 43 -9.21 15.26 -4.24
C VAL A 43 -10.16 14.46 -3.33
N TYR A 44 -11.44 14.87 -3.27
CA TYR A 44 -12.46 14.15 -2.49
C TYR A 44 -12.66 12.71 -2.97
N LEU A 45 -12.80 12.50 -4.28
CA LEU A 45 -12.96 11.16 -4.87
C LEU A 45 -11.70 10.29 -4.67
N SER A 46 -10.50 10.89 -4.80
CA SER A 46 -9.23 10.20 -4.55
C SER A 46 -9.05 9.81 -3.09
N ALA A 47 -9.45 10.69 -2.15
CA ALA A 47 -9.37 10.42 -0.71
C ALA A 47 -10.39 9.38 -0.23
N ASN A 48 -11.55 9.29 -0.90
CA ASN A 48 -12.64 8.36 -0.55
C ASN A 48 -12.75 7.15 -1.50
N LYS A 49 -11.70 6.85 -2.29
CA LYS A 49 -11.63 5.55 -2.97
C LYS A 49 -11.71 4.48 -1.89
N LYS A 50 -12.81 3.74 -1.85
CA LYS A 50 -12.92 2.53 -1.02
C LYS A 50 -11.77 1.60 -1.44
N PRO A 51 -11.09 0.96 -0.47
CA PRO A 51 -10.09 -0.04 -0.82
C PRO A 51 -10.70 -1.03 -1.81
N LYS A 52 -9.96 -1.31 -2.87
CA LYS A 52 -10.37 -2.30 -3.87
C LYS A 52 -10.43 -3.62 -3.11
N LYS A 53 -11.63 -4.20 -2.97
CA LYS A 53 -11.76 -5.52 -2.34
C LYS A 53 -10.91 -6.46 -3.19
N LEU A 54 -9.87 -7.05 -2.60
CA LEU A 54 -9.05 -8.04 -3.28
C LEU A 54 -10.00 -9.13 -3.77
N ASN A 55 -10.12 -9.31 -5.08
CA ASN A 55 -10.82 -10.47 -5.61
C ASN A 55 -9.83 -11.63 -5.64
N ALA A 56 -9.56 -12.18 -4.47
CA ALA A 56 -8.57 -13.22 -4.26
C ALA A 56 -8.83 -14.50 -5.08
N GLU A 57 -10.07 -14.69 -5.54
CA GLU A 57 -10.45 -15.81 -6.40
C GLU A 57 -9.93 -15.65 -7.85
N THR A 58 -9.66 -14.41 -8.28
CA THR A 58 -9.24 -14.09 -9.65
C THR A 58 -7.86 -13.45 -9.72
N LEU A 59 -7.19 -13.25 -8.59
CA LEU A 59 -5.87 -12.65 -8.52
C LEU A 59 -4.80 -13.72 -8.69
N ASP A 60 -4.22 -13.81 -9.86
CA ASP A 60 -3.00 -14.60 -10.08
C ASP A 60 -1.81 -13.86 -9.49
N PRO A 61 -1.00 -14.50 -8.65
CA PRO A 61 0.24 -13.91 -8.16
C PRO A 61 1.21 -13.67 -9.32
N PRO A 62 2.11 -12.67 -9.21
CA PRO A 62 3.12 -12.42 -10.23
C PRO A 62 4.04 -13.64 -10.48
N ASP A 63 4.63 -13.71 -11.66
CA ASP A 63 5.48 -14.84 -12.08
C ASP A 63 6.68 -15.09 -11.14
N TYR A 64 7.13 -14.08 -10.38
CA TYR A 64 8.19 -14.24 -9.39
C TYR A 64 7.73 -14.91 -8.07
N VAL A 65 6.43 -15.16 -7.90
CA VAL A 65 5.88 -15.82 -6.72
C VAL A 65 5.68 -17.31 -7.00
N SER A 66 6.35 -18.15 -6.22
CA SER A 66 6.13 -19.59 -6.23
C SER A 66 4.93 -19.95 -5.35
N VAL A 67 3.83 -20.40 -5.96
CA VAL A 67 2.62 -20.81 -5.22
C VAL A 67 2.80 -22.22 -4.68
N GLN A 68 3.00 -22.35 -3.37
CA GLN A 68 3.20 -23.60 -2.65
C GLN A 68 2.29 -23.66 -1.42
N LEU A 69 0.98 -23.68 -1.63
CA LEU A 69 0.01 -23.65 -0.55
C LEU A 69 0.24 -24.81 0.42
N ILE A 70 0.15 -24.51 1.72
CA ILE A 70 0.19 -25.53 2.77
C ILE A 70 -1.16 -26.24 2.86
N ASP A 71 -1.16 -27.45 3.39
CA ASP A 71 -2.36 -28.24 3.61
C ASP A 71 -3.27 -27.60 4.66
N LYS A 72 -4.57 -27.88 4.59
CA LYS A 72 -5.49 -27.47 5.64
C LYS A 72 -5.21 -28.25 6.92
N GLY A 73 -5.15 -27.52 8.03
CA GLY A 73 -4.83 -28.06 9.34
C GLY A 73 -4.97 -26.99 10.42
N LYS A 74 -4.21 -27.10 11.50
CA LYS A 74 -4.22 -26.13 12.60
C LYS A 74 -3.71 -24.75 12.14
N ALA A 75 -2.64 -24.72 11.35
CA ALA A 75 -2.05 -23.49 10.84
C ALA A 75 -2.95 -22.82 9.77
N ARG A 76 -3.41 -23.58 8.78
CA ARG A 76 -4.32 -23.09 7.72
C ARG A 76 -5.70 -23.71 7.91
N THR A 77 -6.60 -22.98 8.53
CA THR A 77 -7.96 -23.48 8.84
C THR A 77 -8.94 -23.37 7.67
N GLY A 78 -8.61 -22.65 6.60
CA GLY A 78 -9.51 -22.38 5.48
C GLY A 78 -10.59 -21.34 5.77
N VAL A 79 -10.54 -20.66 6.91
CA VAL A 79 -11.46 -19.57 7.25
C VAL A 79 -11.16 -18.37 6.38
N LYS A 80 -12.19 -17.79 5.77
CA LYS A 80 -12.05 -16.66 4.87
C LYS A 80 -11.73 -15.36 5.63
N LEU A 81 -10.94 -14.50 4.99
CA LEU A 81 -10.76 -13.12 5.46
C LEU A 81 -12.09 -12.36 5.41
N ILE A 82 -12.30 -11.48 6.37
CA ILE A 82 -13.44 -10.56 6.40
C ILE A 82 -13.19 -9.40 5.45
N GLU A 83 -11.97 -8.86 5.51
CA GLU A 83 -11.47 -7.73 4.71
C GLU A 83 -9.94 -7.73 4.76
N ILE A 84 -9.30 -6.80 4.03
CA ILE A 84 -7.86 -6.59 4.14
C ILE A 84 -7.65 -5.12 4.48
N ASN A 85 -7.24 -4.87 5.72
CA ASN A 85 -7.00 -3.54 6.26
C ASN A 85 -5.51 -3.18 6.31
N ASN A 86 -4.64 -4.20 6.47
CA ASN A 86 -3.19 -4.00 6.56
C ASN A 86 -2.42 -5.15 5.92
N ILE A 87 -1.21 -4.83 5.47
CA ILE A 87 -0.14 -5.80 5.23
C ILE A 87 0.75 -5.80 6.47
N VAL A 88 0.98 -6.98 7.07
CA VAL A 88 1.79 -7.12 8.29
C VAL A 88 3.12 -7.76 7.96
N ILE A 89 4.20 -7.06 8.29
CA ILE A 89 5.56 -7.55 8.10
C ILE A 89 6.04 -8.22 9.39
N HIS A 90 6.58 -9.43 9.21
CA HIS A 90 7.20 -10.24 10.24
C HIS A 90 8.63 -10.59 9.85
N TYR A 91 9.37 -11.20 10.74
CA TYR A 91 10.61 -11.90 10.44
C TYR A 91 10.55 -13.31 11.05
N VAL A 92 11.16 -14.27 10.39
CA VAL A 92 11.04 -15.69 10.78
C VAL A 92 11.68 -16.02 12.14
N GLY A 93 12.56 -15.13 12.68
CA GLY A 93 13.22 -15.33 13.96
C GLY A 93 14.14 -16.56 14.02
N ASN A 94 14.53 -17.09 12.87
CA ASN A 94 15.42 -18.24 12.71
C ASN A 94 16.48 -17.90 11.64
N PRO A 95 17.63 -17.31 12.05
CA PRO A 95 18.65 -16.85 11.14
C PRO A 95 19.15 -17.93 10.19
N GLY A 96 19.32 -17.57 8.91
CA GLY A 96 19.83 -18.46 7.88
C GLY A 96 18.83 -19.51 7.36
N SER A 97 17.59 -19.53 7.86
CA SER A 97 16.55 -20.40 7.29
C SER A 97 16.07 -19.86 5.93
N THR A 98 15.79 -20.78 5.00
CA THR A 98 15.27 -20.45 3.66
C THR A 98 13.75 -20.27 3.67
N ALA A 99 13.20 -19.67 2.60
CA ALA A 99 11.74 -19.60 2.43
C ALA A 99 11.11 -21.00 2.42
N GLN A 100 11.77 -21.98 1.77
CA GLN A 100 11.30 -23.35 1.73
C GLN A 100 11.27 -24.00 3.12
N ASN A 101 12.31 -23.79 3.96
CA ASN A 101 12.32 -24.33 5.32
C ASN A 101 11.13 -23.81 6.14
N ASN A 102 10.81 -22.52 6.00
CA ASN A 102 9.70 -21.89 6.74
C ASN A 102 8.34 -22.37 6.20
N ARG A 103 8.18 -22.44 4.87
CA ARG A 103 6.97 -23.01 4.26
C ARG A 103 6.73 -24.44 4.73
N ASP A 104 7.76 -25.28 4.74
CA ASP A 104 7.66 -26.69 5.16
C ASP A 104 7.40 -26.82 6.67
N TYR A 105 7.93 -25.87 7.47
CA TYR A 105 7.59 -25.78 8.88
C TYR A 105 6.09 -25.49 9.06
N PHE A 106 5.53 -24.53 8.32
CA PHE A 106 4.10 -24.21 8.37
C PHE A 106 3.21 -25.37 7.95
N ASN A 107 3.70 -26.28 7.09
CA ASN A 107 2.95 -27.45 6.62
C ASN A 107 3.00 -28.65 7.58
N LYS A 108 3.71 -28.56 8.70
CA LYS A 108 3.74 -29.67 9.69
C LYS A 108 2.39 -29.78 10.38
N HIS A 109 1.95 -31.00 10.63
CA HIS A 109 0.65 -31.32 11.20
C HIS A 109 0.38 -30.68 12.57
N ASP A 110 1.39 -30.51 13.39
CA ASP A 110 1.31 -29.96 14.75
C ASP A 110 1.56 -28.46 14.83
N THR A 111 1.97 -27.81 13.73
CA THR A 111 2.16 -26.35 13.65
C THR A 111 0.83 -25.62 13.66
N ASP A 112 0.76 -24.54 14.45
CA ASP A 112 -0.41 -23.66 14.58
C ASP A 112 -0.16 -22.23 14.06
N VAL A 113 0.99 -22.01 13.41
CA VAL A 113 1.39 -20.73 12.80
C VAL A 113 1.61 -20.87 11.29
N CYS A 114 1.24 -19.85 10.54
CA CYS A 114 1.55 -19.70 9.12
C CYS A 114 1.39 -18.25 8.66
N SER A 115 2.08 -17.87 7.60
CA SER A 115 1.88 -16.60 6.91
C SER A 115 1.36 -16.80 5.49
N HIS A 116 0.88 -15.74 4.85
CA HIS A 116 0.48 -15.79 3.45
C HIS A 116 1.69 -15.96 2.54
N PHE A 117 2.77 -15.23 2.84
CA PHE A 117 4.00 -15.27 2.07
C PHE A 117 5.22 -15.47 2.96
N VAL A 118 6.25 -16.08 2.38
CA VAL A 118 7.61 -16.07 2.91
C VAL A 118 8.54 -15.49 1.84
N VAL A 119 9.34 -14.48 2.21
CA VAL A 119 10.41 -13.91 1.38
C VAL A 119 11.74 -14.48 1.85
N GLY A 120 12.46 -15.14 0.95
CA GLY A 120 13.68 -15.88 1.26
C GLY A 120 14.97 -15.06 1.15
N LEU A 121 16.09 -15.70 1.45
CA LEU A 121 17.41 -15.08 1.50
C LEU A 121 17.95 -14.68 0.11
N ASP A 122 17.57 -15.39 -0.94
CA ASP A 122 17.96 -15.10 -2.32
C ASP A 122 16.90 -14.26 -3.03
N GLY A 123 15.91 -13.74 -2.28
CA GLY A 123 14.82 -12.91 -2.78
C GLY A 123 13.66 -13.71 -3.37
N GLU A 124 13.68 -15.04 -3.27
CA GLU A 124 12.57 -15.91 -3.67
C GLU A 124 11.33 -15.62 -2.80
N VAL A 125 10.14 -15.69 -3.40
CA VAL A 125 8.86 -15.46 -2.72
C VAL A 125 8.00 -16.71 -2.84
N ILE A 126 7.59 -17.28 -1.70
CA ILE A 126 6.67 -18.42 -1.64
C ILE A 126 5.33 -17.96 -1.06
N GLN A 127 4.24 -18.25 -1.78
CA GLN A 127 2.88 -18.11 -1.25
C GLN A 127 2.47 -19.40 -0.55
N CYS A 128 2.13 -19.32 0.74
CA CYS A 128 1.79 -20.46 1.59
C CYS A 128 0.28 -20.57 1.88
N VAL A 129 -0.45 -19.46 1.87
CA VAL A 129 -1.89 -19.41 2.16
C VAL A 129 -2.60 -18.62 1.06
N PRO A 130 -3.79 -19.04 0.58
CA PRO A 130 -4.60 -18.25 -0.33
C PRO A 130 -4.92 -16.87 0.23
N LEU A 131 -4.97 -15.85 -0.65
CA LEU A 131 -5.18 -14.46 -0.25
C LEU A 131 -6.58 -14.16 0.28
N ASP A 132 -7.52 -15.07 0.09
CA ASP A 132 -8.88 -14.97 0.62
C ASP A 132 -9.08 -15.75 1.92
N GLU A 133 -8.06 -16.47 2.40
CA GLU A 133 -8.06 -17.19 3.67
C GLU A 133 -7.23 -16.45 4.72
N LYS A 134 -7.59 -16.57 6.00
CA LYS A 134 -6.78 -16.03 7.08
C LYS A 134 -5.50 -16.86 7.26
N SER A 135 -4.40 -16.20 7.58
CA SER A 135 -3.20 -16.85 8.12
C SER A 135 -3.26 -16.96 9.65
N ALA A 136 -2.19 -17.43 10.26
CA ALA A 136 -2.03 -17.54 11.71
C ALA A 136 -0.70 -16.89 12.17
N ALA A 137 -0.52 -15.58 11.89
CA ALA A 137 0.69 -14.84 12.20
C ALA A 137 0.42 -13.54 12.99
N SER A 138 -0.76 -12.92 12.82
CA SER A 138 -1.06 -11.56 13.26
C SER A 138 -2.04 -11.51 14.46
N ASN A 139 -2.10 -12.57 15.25
CA ASN A 139 -2.92 -12.67 16.47
C ASN A 139 -4.42 -12.33 16.21
N ASN A 140 -4.98 -11.35 16.93
CA ASN A 140 -6.36 -10.92 16.78
C ASN A 140 -6.67 -10.22 15.44
N ARG A 141 -5.63 -9.89 14.63
CA ARG A 141 -5.73 -9.29 13.30
C ARG A 141 -5.64 -10.31 12.17
N ASN A 142 -5.64 -11.63 12.47
CA ASN A 142 -5.58 -12.68 11.43
C ASN A 142 -6.74 -12.63 10.42
N LEU A 143 -7.91 -12.07 10.78
CA LEU A 143 -9.10 -12.04 9.92
C LEU A 143 -9.14 -10.83 8.97
N ASP A 144 -8.24 -9.88 9.11
CA ASP A 144 -8.27 -8.62 8.35
C ASP A 144 -6.89 -8.17 7.86
N THR A 145 -5.90 -9.08 7.82
CA THR A 145 -4.54 -8.77 7.37
C THR A 145 -3.96 -9.83 6.44
N ILE A 146 -3.08 -9.38 5.55
CA ILE A 146 -2.14 -10.26 4.83
C ILE A 146 -0.80 -10.20 5.58
N SER A 147 -0.25 -11.35 5.93
CA SER A 147 1.03 -11.48 6.64
C SER A 147 2.16 -11.91 5.71
N VAL A 148 3.33 -11.31 5.88
CA VAL A 148 4.56 -11.64 5.15
C VAL A 148 5.66 -11.94 6.16
N GLU A 149 6.13 -13.18 6.19
CA GLU A 149 7.32 -13.58 6.94
C GLU A 149 8.57 -13.38 6.09
N VAL A 150 9.64 -12.85 6.69
CA VAL A 150 10.85 -12.46 5.98
C VAL A 150 12.06 -13.14 6.58
N CYS A 151 12.80 -13.86 5.74
CA CYS A 151 14.06 -14.51 6.12
C CYS A 151 15.17 -13.48 6.34
N HIS A 152 16.08 -13.78 7.24
CA HIS A 152 17.23 -12.94 7.54
C HIS A 152 18.48 -13.80 7.79
N PRO A 153 19.69 -13.32 7.41
CA PRO A 153 20.89 -14.11 7.52
C PRO A 153 21.47 -14.20 8.93
N TYR A 154 21.28 -13.19 9.79
CA TYR A 154 21.94 -13.05 11.08
C TYR A 154 20.95 -12.72 12.21
N ASP A 155 21.42 -12.85 13.48
CA ASP A 155 20.63 -12.66 14.71
C ASP A 155 20.10 -11.24 14.90
N ASP A 156 20.65 -10.23 14.22
CA ASP A 156 20.19 -8.84 14.26
C ASP A 156 18.84 -8.67 13.53
N GLY A 157 18.39 -9.67 12.78
CA GLY A 157 17.15 -9.64 12.02
C GLY A 157 17.17 -8.73 10.79
N LYS A 158 18.36 -8.22 10.40
CA LYS A 158 18.50 -7.37 9.22
C LYS A 158 18.36 -8.19 7.95
N PHE A 159 17.54 -7.69 7.03
CA PHE A 159 17.36 -8.29 5.72
C PHE A 159 18.55 -7.96 4.82
N ASN A 160 19.01 -8.93 4.03
CA ASN A 160 19.97 -8.65 2.97
C ASN A 160 19.30 -7.94 1.78
N GLU A 161 20.10 -7.48 0.82
CA GLU A 161 19.62 -6.69 -0.31
C GLU A 161 18.60 -7.43 -1.17
N ALA A 162 18.83 -8.70 -1.50
CA ALA A 162 17.93 -9.51 -2.31
C ALA A 162 16.57 -9.68 -1.62
N THR A 163 16.57 -10.06 -0.34
CA THR A 163 15.38 -10.19 0.49
C THR A 163 14.62 -8.86 0.60
N TYR A 164 15.34 -7.77 0.86
CA TYR A 164 14.74 -6.44 1.02
C TYR A 164 14.05 -5.96 -0.28
N ASN A 165 14.70 -6.09 -1.42
CA ASN A 165 14.15 -5.68 -2.71
C ASN A 165 12.88 -6.48 -3.06
N SER A 166 12.90 -7.80 -2.85
CA SER A 166 11.72 -8.64 -3.08
C SER A 166 10.60 -8.32 -2.10
N LEU A 167 10.91 -7.99 -0.83
CA LEU A 167 9.92 -7.56 0.15
C LEU A 167 9.24 -6.25 -0.28
N VAL A 168 10.01 -5.26 -0.79
CA VAL A 168 9.46 -3.99 -1.29
C VAL A 168 8.50 -4.25 -2.46
N THR A 169 8.94 -5.03 -3.46
CA THR A 169 8.13 -5.35 -4.65
C THR A 169 6.85 -6.11 -4.29
N LEU A 170 6.95 -7.15 -3.46
CA LEU A 170 5.79 -7.91 -3.00
C LEU A 170 4.81 -7.03 -2.21
N THR A 171 5.32 -6.21 -1.30
CA THR A 171 4.48 -5.35 -0.45
C THR A 171 3.75 -4.29 -1.30
N ALA A 172 4.41 -3.70 -2.29
CA ALA A 172 3.80 -2.77 -3.22
C ALA A 172 2.70 -3.45 -4.05
N TRP A 173 2.97 -4.63 -4.62
CA TRP A 173 1.97 -5.41 -5.34
C TRP A 173 0.74 -5.76 -4.47
N LEU A 174 0.95 -6.18 -3.23
CA LEU A 174 -0.13 -6.46 -2.28
C LEU A 174 -0.95 -5.21 -1.98
N CYS A 175 -0.29 -4.07 -1.77
CA CYS A 175 -0.97 -2.79 -1.52
C CYS A 175 -1.82 -2.36 -2.72
N ASP A 176 -1.29 -2.41 -3.95
CA ASP A 176 -2.04 -2.03 -5.15
C ASP A 176 -3.30 -2.87 -5.31
N ASN A 177 -3.15 -4.20 -5.25
CA ASN A 177 -4.25 -5.12 -5.43
C ASN A 177 -5.29 -5.09 -4.30
N SER A 178 -4.89 -4.69 -3.08
CA SER A 178 -5.80 -4.52 -1.94
C SER A 178 -6.36 -3.09 -1.81
N GLY A 179 -5.91 -2.15 -2.67
CA GLY A 179 -6.26 -0.73 -2.57
C GLY A 179 -5.70 -0.04 -1.32
N LEU A 180 -4.64 -0.61 -0.74
CA LEU A 180 -3.91 -0.09 0.39
C LEU A 180 -2.79 0.88 -0.05
N LYS A 181 -2.25 1.62 0.91
CA LYS A 181 -1.12 2.52 0.73
C LYS A 181 0.04 2.07 1.61
N ALA A 182 1.24 2.57 1.36
CA ALA A 182 2.40 2.26 2.20
C ALA A 182 2.17 2.53 3.70
N LYS A 183 1.35 3.51 4.08
CA LYS A 183 0.97 3.78 5.47
C LYS A 183 0.10 2.69 6.12
N ASP A 184 -0.51 1.84 5.32
CA ASP A 184 -1.36 0.74 5.77
C ASP A 184 -0.55 -0.57 5.93
N VAL A 185 0.77 -0.50 5.64
CA VAL A 185 1.75 -1.54 5.98
C VAL A 185 2.22 -1.32 7.41
N ILE A 186 2.15 -2.37 8.23
CA ILE A 186 2.48 -2.32 9.66
C ILE A 186 3.40 -3.46 10.05
N ARG A 187 4.08 -3.33 11.18
CA ARG A 187 4.87 -4.40 11.81
C ARG A 187 3.98 -5.25 12.72
N HIS A 188 4.34 -6.49 12.97
CA HIS A 188 3.70 -7.26 14.04
C HIS A 188 3.81 -6.55 15.41
N TYR A 189 4.90 -5.83 15.62
CA TYR A 189 5.10 -4.95 16.77
C TYR A 189 3.94 -3.98 17.00
N ASP A 190 3.42 -3.37 15.94
CA ASP A 190 2.35 -2.38 16.01
C ASP A 190 0.99 -3.00 16.42
N ILE A 191 0.87 -4.34 16.39
CA ILE A 191 -0.32 -5.07 16.85
C ILE A 191 -0.19 -5.50 18.32
N THR A 192 0.99 -6.01 18.70
CA THR A 192 1.15 -6.76 19.97
C THR A 192 2.24 -6.23 20.88
N GLY A 193 3.11 -5.34 20.41
CA GLY A 193 4.34 -4.93 21.11
C GLY A 193 5.46 -5.98 21.04
N LYS A 194 5.27 -7.11 20.34
CA LYS A 194 6.34 -8.10 20.11
C LYS A 194 7.42 -7.49 19.23
N GLU A 195 8.70 -7.70 19.56
CA GLU A 195 9.86 -7.26 18.77
C GLU A 195 9.93 -8.01 17.41
N CYS A 196 9.03 -7.65 16.50
CA CYS A 196 8.87 -8.31 15.19
C CYS A 196 8.35 -7.32 14.13
N PRO A 197 9.08 -7.15 13.00
CA PRO A 197 10.41 -7.70 12.72
C PRO A 197 11.48 -6.95 13.53
N LYS A 198 12.39 -7.72 14.15
CA LYS A 198 13.36 -7.19 15.10
C LYS A 198 14.12 -5.96 14.57
N TYR A 199 14.76 -6.08 13.41
CA TYR A 199 15.58 -4.98 12.87
C TYR A 199 14.80 -3.68 12.66
N PHE A 200 13.56 -3.78 12.19
CA PHE A 200 12.70 -2.61 11.98
C PHE A 200 12.11 -2.04 13.27
N VAL A 201 12.07 -2.82 14.34
CA VAL A 201 11.68 -2.33 15.67
C VAL A 201 12.84 -1.61 16.33
N ASP A 202 14.06 -2.18 16.24
CA ASP A 202 15.27 -1.59 16.80
C ASP A 202 15.75 -0.34 16.03
N ASN A 203 15.34 -0.20 14.75
CA ASN A 203 15.80 0.85 13.85
C ASN A 203 14.60 1.51 13.14
N GLU A 204 13.95 2.47 13.79
CA GLU A 204 12.76 3.15 13.26
C GLU A 204 13.04 3.84 11.91
N SER A 205 14.22 4.43 11.71
CA SER A 205 14.59 5.03 10.41
C SER A 205 14.61 4.01 9.27
N ALA A 206 15.05 2.76 9.54
CA ALA A 206 15.03 1.70 8.53
C ALA A 206 13.59 1.27 8.18
N TRP A 207 12.67 1.33 9.15
CA TRP A 207 11.25 1.12 8.89
C TRP A 207 10.64 2.23 8.04
N GLU A 208 10.95 3.49 8.34
CA GLU A 208 10.49 4.64 7.55
C GLU A 208 11.04 4.59 6.12
N GLU A 209 12.32 4.23 5.94
CA GLU A 209 12.95 4.02 4.63
C GLU A 209 12.26 2.91 3.84
N PHE A 210 11.91 1.80 4.49
CA PHE A 210 11.14 0.72 3.87
C PHE A 210 9.77 1.20 3.39
N LEU A 211 9.01 1.92 4.22
CA LEU A 211 7.71 2.47 3.82
C LEU A 211 7.84 3.48 2.67
N ALA A 212 8.92 4.27 2.64
CA ALA A 212 9.21 5.19 1.55
C ALA A 212 9.54 4.43 0.24
N ALA A 213 10.29 3.33 0.33
CA ALA A 213 10.58 2.45 -0.80
C ALA A 213 9.31 1.80 -1.37
N VAL A 214 8.44 1.24 -0.51
CA VAL A 214 7.13 0.70 -0.92
C VAL A 214 6.27 1.77 -1.58
N LYS A 215 6.25 3.00 -1.04
CA LYS A 215 5.52 4.12 -1.64
C LYS A 215 6.07 4.53 -3.00
N ALA A 216 7.38 4.43 -3.20
CA ALA A 216 8.01 4.73 -4.49
C ALA A 216 7.67 3.63 -5.51
N GLU A 217 7.75 2.36 -5.11
CA GLU A 217 7.47 1.20 -5.95
C GLU A 217 5.99 1.15 -6.38
N LEU A 218 5.05 1.57 -5.52
CA LEU A 218 3.62 1.69 -5.86
C LEU A 218 3.31 2.59 -7.07
N LYS A 219 4.25 3.41 -7.52
CA LYS A 219 4.06 4.23 -8.73
C LYS A 219 4.24 3.41 -10.03
N ASN A 220 4.80 2.21 -9.93
CA ASN A 220 5.05 1.31 -11.05
C ASN A 220 3.81 0.43 -11.36
N TYR A 221 2.78 0.47 -10.52
CA TYR A 221 1.48 -0.17 -10.66
C TYR A 221 0.37 0.85 -10.93
#